data_5749dbd6527316aa083f294d991c7010
#
_entry.id   5749dbd6527316aa083f294d991c7010
#
_cell.length_a   1.000
_cell.length_b   1.000
_cell.length_c   1.000
_cell.angle_alpha   90.00
_cell.angle_beta   90.00
_cell.angle_gamma   90.00
#
_symmetry.space_group_name_H-M   'P 1'
#
loop_
_entity.id
_entity.type
_entity.pdbx_description
1 polymer ?
#
loop_
_entity_poly.entity_id
_entity_poly.type
_entity_poly.pdbx_seq_one_letter_code
_entity_poly.pdbx_strand_id
1 'polypeptide(L)'
;FGQEIGHDVTAIDDIDNLSAIEIDPDQAAEDYRQETIEPMRELLDDEQISAVEEQLNSPCVEEIAAFDNFVDFMESPEYDMVVFDTAPTGHTIRLMELPSDWNAELEKGGSTCVGPAASMEDKKKDYERAIDTLQDGEKTSFAFVGKPEDSSIDEINRSASDLGELGIESQMLIINGYLPDSVCEDPFFNGKREDEQAVIERANSEFDADAMATYPLQPGEIAGLDLLADVGGVLYDGDEATVEVGSATNVDTEESVDFDSLADPDAVADKLQPVDGETRYLFFTGKGGVGKSTVAATSATKLAEAGYETLVVTTDPAAHLEDICGEPD
;
A
#
# COMPACT_ATOMS: atom_id res chain seq x y z
N PHE A 1 13.57 2.27 -9.02
CA PHE A 1 13.71 3.44 -9.91
C PHE A 1 15.18 3.67 -10.34
N GLY A 2 16.12 2.79 -9.94
CA GLY A 2 17.53 2.95 -10.30
C GLY A 2 18.25 4.14 -9.65
N GLN A 3 17.62 4.77 -8.68
CA GLN A 3 18.15 5.89 -7.91
C GLN A 3 17.81 5.72 -6.42
N GLU A 4 18.63 6.31 -5.54
CA GLU A 4 18.40 6.27 -4.09
C GLU A 4 17.16 7.10 -3.75
N ILE A 5 16.21 6.48 -3.04
CA ILE A 5 15.01 7.12 -2.51
C ILE A 5 15.21 7.23 -1.01
N GLY A 6 15.17 8.44 -0.50
CA GLY A 6 15.40 8.73 0.91
C GLY A 6 14.14 9.27 1.59
N HIS A 7 14.37 9.93 2.73
CA HIS A 7 13.31 10.50 3.57
C HIS A 7 12.78 11.86 3.07
N ASP A 8 13.33 12.37 1.97
CA ASP A 8 12.82 13.55 1.27
C ASP A 8 12.15 13.13 -0.03
N VAL A 9 11.05 13.79 -0.40
CA VAL A 9 10.37 13.54 -1.67
C VAL A 9 11.35 13.73 -2.82
N THR A 10 11.58 12.69 -3.59
CA THR A 10 12.55 12.63 -4.68
C THR A 10 11.82 12.39 -6.01
N ALA A 11 12.02 13.25 -6.98
CA ALA A 11 11.50 13.04 -8.34
C ALA A 11 12.26 11.89 -9.02
N ILE A 12 11.56 11.06 -9.78
CA ILE A 12 12.12 9.92 -10.49
C ILE A 12 12.64 10.38 -11.85
N ASP A 13 13.94 10.18 -12.09
CA ASP A 13 14.66 10.76 -13.25
C ASP A 13 14.12 10.28 -14.62
N ASP A 14 13.68 9.04 -14.72
CA ASP A 14 13.29 8.40 -15.97
C ASP A 14 11.77 8.42 -16.25
N ILE A 15 10.96 8.95 -15.31
CA ILE A 15 9.50 9.06 -15.45
C ILE A 15 9.04 10.47 -15.08
N ASP A 16 8.48 11.17 -16.04
CA ASP A 16 7.84 12.46 -15.78
C ASP A 16 6.64 12.27 -14.83
N ASN A 17 6.37 13.25 -13.97
CA ASN A 17 5.24 13.28 -13.03
C ASN A 17 5.29 12.20 -11.92
N LEU A 18 6.41 11.52 -11.69
CA LEU A 18 6.56 10.55 -10.62
C LEU A 18 7.54 11.06 -9.57
N SER A 19 7.12 11.04 -8.32
CA SER A 19 7.95 11.25 -7.15
C SER A 19 7.80 10.09 -6.17
N ALA A 20 8.82 9.84 -5.37
CA ALA A 20 8.80 8.79 -4.36
C ALA A 20 9.44 9.26 -3.06
N ILE A 21 9.01 8.67 -1.94
CA ILE A 21 9.57 8.88 -0.61
C ILE A 21 9.49 7.57 0.19
N GLU A 22 10.54 7.33 0.99
CA GLU A 22 10.57 6.24 1.96
C GLU A 22 10.49 6.84 3.38
N ILE A 23 9.47 6.45 4.13
CA ILE A 23 9.29 6.86 5.53
C ILE A 23 10.02 5.86 6.42
N ASP A 24 11.08 6.31 7.07
CA ASP A 24 11.73 5.56 8.15
C ASP A 24 10.97 5.80 9.46
N PRO A 25 10.34 4.76 10.05
CA PRO A 25 9.58 4.91 11.29
C PRO A 25 10.43 5.41 12.47
N ASP A 26 11.71 5.03 12.54
CA ASP A 26 12.63 5.45 13.60
C ASP A 26 12.97 6.94 13.48
N GLN A 27 13.23 7.40 12.25
CA GLN A 27 13.49 8.82 11.97
C GLN A 27 12.23 9.64 12.21
N ALA A 28 11.08 9.20 11.74
CA ALA A 28 9.80 9.86 11.96
C ALA A 28 9.50 10.05 13.46
N ALA A 29 9.76 9.02 14.26
CA ALA A 29 9.60 9.08 15.72
C ALA A 29 10.55 10.09 16.38
N GLU A 30 11.80 10.19 15.89
CA GLU A 30 12.77 11.15 16.40
C GLU A 30 12.38 12.58 16.03
N ASP A 31 11.94 12.83 14.82
CA ASP A 31 11.49 14.13 14.35
C ASP A 31 10.24 14.58 15.14
N TYR A 32 9.29 13.69 15.35
CA TYR A 32 8.10 13.94 16.19
C TYR A 32 8.49 14.31 17.63
N ARG A 33 9.47 13.61 18.23
CA ARG A 33 9.98 13.94 19.58
C ARG A 33 10.58 15.33 19.62
N GLN A 34 11.40 15.67 18.62
CA GLN A 34 12.06 16.98 18.55
C GLN A 34 11.05 18.10 18.38
N GLU A 35 10.10 17.97 17.47
CA GLU A 35 9.03 18.95 17.25
C GLU A 35 8.16 19.15 18.48
N THR A 36 7.86 18.07 19.22
CA THR A 36 7.07 18.15 20.44
C THR A 36 7.83 18.82 21.57
N ILE A 37 9.14 18.58 21.71
CA ILE A 37 9.96 19.06 22.82
C ILE A 37 10.45 20.49 22.61
N GLU A 38 10.79 20.88 21.38
CA GLU A 38 11.43 22.17 21.09
C GLU A 38 10.63 23.38 21.63
N PRO A 39 9.30 23.47 21.45
CA PRO A 39 8.50 24.56 22.02
C PRO A 39 8.47 24.54 23.55
N MET A 40 8.69 23.38 24.18
CA MET A 40 8.66 23.23 25.64
C MET A 40 9.96 23.62 26.32
N ARG A 41 11.10 23.58 25.59
CA ARG A 41 12.42 23.97 26.13
C ARG A 41 12.48 25.39 26.63
N GLU A 42 11.66 26.29 26.10
CA GLU A 42 11.56 27.68 26.56
C GLU A 42 10.69 27.84 27.84
N LEU A 43 9.86 26.87 28.15
CA LEU A 43 8.84 26.93 29.19
C LEU A 43 9.12 26.03 30.41
N LEU A 44 9.86 24.93 30.22
CA LEU A 44 10.11 23.89 31.21
C LEU A 44 11.60 23.85 31.60
N ASP A 45 11.87 23.35 32.82
CA ASP A 45 13.25 23.08 33.25
C ASP A 45 13.75 21.70 32.74
N ASP A 46 15.07 21.47 32.87
CA ASP A 46 15.72 20.27 32.34
C ASP A 46 15.17 18.99 32.94
N GLU A 47 14.68 18.98 34.19
CA GLU A 47 14.09 17.80 34.84
C GLU A 47 12.71 17.48 34.27
N GLN A 48 11.92 18.52 33.97
CA GLN A 48 10.62 18.39 33.33
C GLN A 48 10.75 17.96 31.86
N ILE A 49 11.72 18.50 31.13
CA ILE A 49 12.04 18.08 29.76
C ILE A 49 12.41 16.60 29.72
N SER A 50 13.32 16.17 30.63
CA SER A 50 13.73 14.77 30.70
C SER A 50 12.57 13.80 30.99
N ALA A 51 11.59 14.23 31.79
CA ALA A 51 10.38 13.45 32.04
C ALA A 51 9.47 13.33 30.81
N VAL A 52 9.38 14.39 29.99
CA VAL A 52 8.65 14.37 28.70
C VAL A 52 9.38 13.48 27.69
N GLU A 53 10.72 13.58 27.59
CA GLU A 53 11.52 12.72 26.72
C GLU A 53 11.33 11.23 27.05
N GLU A 54 11.26 10.87 28.35
CA GLU A 54 11.01 9.50 28.77
C GLU A 54 9.60 9.01 28.37
N GLN A 55 8.59 9.88 28.42
CA GLN A 55 7.22 9.56 27.98
C GLN A 55 7.15 9.37 26.47
N LEU A 56 7.88 10.19 25.71
CA LEU A 56 7.93 10.11 24.24
C LEU A 56 8.79 8.96 23.71
N ASN A 57 9.49 8.21 24.55
CA ASN A 57 10.21 6.96 24.21
C ASN A 57 9.31 5.73 24.31
N SER A 58 8.09 5.80 23.83
CA SER A 58 7.16 4.67 23.83
C SER A 58 6.86 4.19 22.41
N PRO A 59 6.57 2.90 22.20
CA PRO A 59 6.15 2.39 20.88
C PRO A 59 4.92 3.11 20.31
N CYS A 60 4.10 3.71 21.14
CA CYS A 60 2.96 4.53 20.76
C CYS A 60 3.40 5.77 19.95
N VAL A 61 4.57 6.34 20.26
CA VAL A 61 5.08 7.53 19.55
C VAL A 61 5.55 7.18 18.14
N GLU A 62 6.11 6.00 17.93
CA GLU A 62 6.47 5.51 16.59
C GLU A 62 5.22 5.37 15.71
N GLU A 63 4.15 4.81 16.25
CA GLU A 63 2.87 4.68 15.56
C GLU A 63 2.25 6.05 15.23
N ILE A 64 2.33 7.00 16.16
CA ILE A 64 1.83 8.37 15.99
C ILE A 64 2.62 9.12 14.94
N ALA A 65 3.94 9.07 15.01
CA ALA A 65 4.83 9.75 14.06
C ALA A 65 4.63 9.26 12.63
N ALA A 66 4.47 7.93 12.46
CA ALA A 66 4.16 7.36 11.16
C ALA A 66 2.79 7.84 10.63
N PHE A 67 1.80 7.99 11.52
CA PHE A 67 0.48 8.51 11.15
C PHE A 67 0.51 10.01 10.85
N ASP A 68 1.28 10.82 11.58
CA ASP A 68 1.47 12.25 11.28
C ASP A 68 2.01 12.44 9.86
N ASN A 69 3.09 11.74 9.49
CA ASN A 69 3.63 11.79 8.13
C ASN A 69 2.60 11.37 7.08
N PHE A 70 1.81 10.37 7.39
CA PHE A 70 0.71 9.94 6.52
C PHE A 70 -0.33 11.05 6.31
N VAL A 71 -0.74 11.74 7.37
CA VAL A 71 -1.69 12.86 7.31
C VAL A 71 -1.12 14.02 6.50
N ASP A 72 0.16 14.32 6.66
CA ASP A 72 0.84 15.38 5.91
C ASP A 72 0.79 15.14 4.40
N PHE A 73 0.95 13.87 3.94
CA PHE A 73 0.80 13.53 2.53
C PHE A 73 -0.66 13.58 2.04
N MET A 74 -1.63 13.33 2.93
CA MET A 74 -3.05 13.49 2.60
C MET A 74 -3.49 14.95 2.49
N GLU A 75 -2.72 15.88 3.02
CA GLU A 75 -3.00 17.32 2.93
C GLU A 75 -2.21 18.03 1.82
N SER A 76 -1.36 17.31 1.07
CA SER A 76 -0.53 17.87 0.00
C SER A 76 -1.30 18.02 -1.31
N PRO A 77 -1.75 19.23 -1.68
CA PRO A 77 -2.55 19.44 -2.90
C PRO A 77 -1.70 19.43 -4.18
N GLU A 78 -0.43 19.06 -4.08
CA GLU A 78 0.54 19.11 -5.19
C GLU A 78 0.43 17.89 -6.11
N TYR A 79 -0.19 16.79 -5.63
CA TYR A 79 -0.31 15.54 -6.36
C TYR A 79 -1.75 15.25 -6.75
N ASP A 80 -1.94 14.72 -7.96
CA ASP A 80 -3.22 14.17 -8.39
C ASP A 80 -3.47 12.81 -7.74
N MET A 81 -2.38 12.03 -7.53
CA MET A 81 -2.41 10.69 -6.97
C MET A 81 -1.35 10.51 -5.89
N VAL A 82 -1.73 9.89 -4.77
CA VAL A 82 -0.79 9.44 -3.74
C VAL A 82 -0.96 7.94 -3.54
N VAL A 83 0.09 7.19 -3.82
CA VAL A 83 0.11 5.72 -3.75
C VAL A 83 0.87 5.30 -2.49
N PHE A 84 0.18 4.67 -1.55
CA PHE A 84 0.76 4.16 -0.32
C PHE A 84 1.06 2.66 -0.44
N ASP A 85 2.34 2.31 -0.41
CA ASP A 85 2.82 0.95 -0.18
C ASP A 85 2.95 0.77 1.34
N THR A 86 1.98 0.09 1.92
CA THR A 86 1.88 0.00 3.37
C THR A 86 2.54 -1.28 3.91
N ALA A 87 3.05 -1.19 5.14
CA ALA A 87 3.50 -2.35 5.92
C ALA A 87 2.38 -3.42 6.05
N PRO A 88 2.71 -4.66 6.50
CA PRO A 88 1.72 -5.74 6.63
C PRO A 88 0.43 -5.32 7.35
N THR A 89 -0.69 -5.85 6.88
CA THR A 89 -2.09 -5.48 7.20
C THR A 89 -2.40 -5.10 8.65
N GLY A 90 -1.88 -5.84 9.64
CA GLY A 90 -2.13 -5.54 11.05
C GLY A 90 -1.57 -4.19 11.53
N HIS A 91 -0.49 -3.71 10.90
CA HIS A 91 0.12 -2.41 11.22
C HIS A 91 -0.68 -1.27 10.59
N THR A 92 -1.10 -1.43 9.34
CA THR A 92 -1.90 -0.44 8.61
C THR A 92 -3.24 -0.16 9.31
N ILE A 93 -3.95 -1.23 9.71
CA ILE A 93 -5.24 -1.12 10.43
C ILE A 93 -5.03 -0.38 11.75
N ARG A 94 -3.98 -0.71 12.48
CA ARG A 94 -3.68 -0.08 13.77
C ARG A 94 -3.37 1.41 13.65
N LEU A 95 -2.67 1.83 12.59
CA LEU A 95 -2.45 3.25 12.29
C LEU A 95 -3.77 3.98 12.06
N MET A 96 -4.73 3.34 11.41
CA MET A 96 -6.05 3.92 11.12
C MET A 96 -7.01 3.93 12.33
N GLU A 97 -6.79 3.07 13.34
CA GLU A 97 -7.54 3.10 14.61
C GLU A 97 -7.11 4.23 15.54
N LEU A 98 -5.84 4.64 15.47
CA LEU A 98 -5.24 5.64 16.37
C LEU A 98 -6.05 6.92 16.53
N PRO A 99 -6.53 7.58 15.45
CA PRO A 99 -7.27 8.85 15.60
C PRO A 99 -8.57 8.70 16.39
N SER A 100 -9.27 7.58 16.26
CA SER A 100 -10.51 7.30 16.99
C SER A 100 -10.26 7.09 18.48
N ASP A 101 -9.20 6.35 18.82
CA ASP A 101 -8.81 6.08 20.19
C ASP A 101 -8.31 7.37 20.89
N TRP A 102 -7.60 8.22 20.19
CA TRP A 102 -7.12 9.50 20.73
C TRP A 102 -8.23 10.49 20.99
N ASN A 103 -9.22 10.57 20.10
CA ASN A 103 -10.39 11.40 20.35
C ASN A 103 -11.08 11.00 21.66
N ALA A 104 -11.20 9.69 21.93
CA ALA A 104 -11.78 9.18 23.17
C ALA A 104 -10.91 9.47 24.40
N GLU A 105 -9.59 9.52 24.28
CA GLU A 105 -8.68 9.85 25.38
C GLU A 105 -8.57 11.34 25.65
N LEU A 106 -8.54 12.18 24.62
CA LEU A 106 -8.55 13.64 24.73
C LEU A 106 -9.80 14.16 25.44
N GLU A 107 -10.97 13.55 25.18
CA GLU A 107 -12.22 13.88 25.89
C GLU A 107 -12.17 13.55 27.39
N LYS A 108 -11.34 12.60 27.82
CA LYS A 108 -11.16 12.22 29.22
C LYS A 108 -10.21 13.14 30.00
N GLY A 109 -9.50 14.07 29.31
CA GLY A 109 -8.63 15.09 29.95
C GLY A 109 -7.40 14.51 30.65
N GLY A 110 -6.94 13.33 30.24
CA GLY A 110 -5.75 12.66 30.76
C GLY A 110 -4.45 13.12 30.12
N SER A 111 -3.31 12.92 30.80
CA SER A 111 -2.00 12.99 30.22
C SER A 111 -1.83 11.72 29.37
N THR A 112 -1.85 11.84 28.06
CA THR A 112 -1.70 10.74 27.12
C THR A 112 -0.22 10.44 26.85
N CYS A 113 0.11 9.28 26.29
CA CYS A 113 1.45 8.94 25.81
C CYS A 113 1.94 9.87 24.69
N VAL A 114 1.10 10.78 24.22
CA VAL A 114 1.25 11.63 23.03
C VAL A 114 1.74 13.05 23.37
N GLY A 115 1.93 13.39 24.63
CA GLY A 115 2.35 14.73 25.04
C GLY A 115 1.22 15.60 25.60
N PRO A 116 1.43 16.91 25.81
CA PRO A 116 0.46 17.81 26.42
C PRO A 116 -0.75 18.06 25.52
N ALA A 117 -1.95 17.95 26.07
CA ALA A 117 -3.23 18.12 25.38
C ALA A 117 -3.39 19.45 24.58
N ALA A 118 -2.60 20.46 24.89
CA ALA A 118 -2.69 21.77 24.23
C ALA A 118 -2.13 21.83 22.81
N SER A 119 -1.15 20.98 22.46
CA SER A 119 -0.61 20.89 21.09
C SER A 119 -1.46 20.00 20.18
N MET A 120 -2.41 19.29 20.73
CA MET A 120 -3.20 18.27 20.02
C MET A 120 -4.54 18.78 19.48
N GLU A 121 -5.03 19.97 19.91
CA GLU A 121 -6.31 20.49 19.38
C GLU A 121 -6.25 20.84 17.90
N ASP A 122 -5.10 21.28 17.39
CA ASP A 122 -4.93 21.58 15.97
C ASP A 122 -4.75 20.28 15.17
N LYS A 123 -3.90 19.35 15.63
CA LYS A 123 -3.72 18.01 15.04
C LYS A 123 -5.02 17.19 14.99
N LYS A 124 -5.91 17.37 15.98
CA LYS A 124 -7.20 16.70 16.00
C LYS A 124 -8.04 16.93 14.74
N LYS A 125 -8.06 18.16 14.22
CA LYS A 125 -8.83 18.50 13.02
C LYS A 125 -8.21 17.89 11.77
N ASP A 126 -6.88 17.78 11.75
CA ASP A 126 -6.15 17.19 10.64
C ASP A 126 -6.42 15.69 10.60
N TYR A 127 -6.42 15.02 11.76
CA TYR A 127 -6.80 13.60 11.88
C TYR A 127 -8.27 13.34 11.53
N GLU A 128 -9.21 14.18 11.99
CA GLU A 128 -10.61 14.05 11.62
C GLU A 128 -10.80 14.15 10.09
N ARG A 129 -10.10 15.08 9.43
CA ARG A 129 -10.13 15.21 7.96
C ARG A 129 -9.50 14.00 7.25
N ALA A 130 -8.39 13.48 7.78
CA ALA A 130 -7.75 12.28 7.24
C ALA A 130 -8.68 11.07 7.33
N ILE A 131 -9.37 10.87 8.47
CA ILE A 131 -10.37 9.80 8.63
C ILE A 131 -11.51 9.97 7.63
N ASP A 132 -12.08 11.18 7.52
CA ASP A 132 -13.15 11.47 6.58
C ASP A 132 -12.72 11.16 5.13
N THR A 133 -11.46 11.46 4.77
CA THR A 133 -10.89 11.16 3.45
C THR A 133 -10.70 9.66 3.24
N LEU A 134 -10.23 8.92 4.27
CA LEU A 134 -10.07 7.47 4.21
C LEU A 134 -11.41 6.72 4.05
N GLN A 135 -12.48 7.25 4.65
CA GLN A 135 -13.82 6.69 4.57
C GLN A 135 -14.56 7.07 3.27
N ASP A 136 -14.05 8.05 2.53
CA ASP A 136 -14.63 8.50 1.26
C ASP A 136 -14.11 7.63 0.11
N GLY A 137 -14.92 6.67 -0.33
CA GLY A 137 -14.57 5.75 -1.42
C GLY A 137 -14.37 6.42 -2.79
N GLU A 138 -14.76 7.69 -2.96
CA GLU A 138 -14.42 8.47 -4.17
C GLU A 138 -12.99 9.03 -4.09
N LYS A 139 -12.48 9.30 -2.89
CA LYS A 139 -11.13 9.84 -2.65
C LYS A 139 -10.09 8.78 -2.35
N THR A 140 -10.48 7.69 -1.71
CA THR A 140 -9.56 6.66 -1.24
C THR A 140 -9.99 5.29 -1.76
N SER A 141 -9.02 4.54 -2.29
CA SER A 141 -9.20 3.16 -2.70
C SER A 141 -8.22 2.26 -1.95
N PHE A 142 -8.74 1.16 -1.40
CA PHE A 142 -7.93 0.11 -0.79
C PHE A 142 -7.85 -1.10 -1.70
N ALA A 143 -6.61 -1.47 -2.06
CA ALA A 143 -6.28 -2.65 -2.83
C ALA A 143 -5.60 -3.70 -1.94
N PHE A 144 -6.21 -4.86 -1.82
CA PHE A 144 -5.57 -6.00 -1.19
C PHE A 144 -4.74 -6.79 -2.21
N VAL A 145 -3.49 -7.04 -1.87
CA VAL A 145 -2.60 -7.88 -2.66
C VAL A 145 -2.39 -9.20 -1.93
N GLY A 146 -2.65 -10.32 -2.61
CA GLY A 146 -2.53 -11.66 -2.04
C GLY A 146 -1.92 -12.65 -3.00
N LYS A 147 -1.55 -13.83 -2.47
CA LYS A 147 -1.18 -15.00 -3.24
C LYS A 147 -2.36 -15.94 -3.35
N PRO A 148 -2.40 -16.84 -4.37
CA PRO A 148 -3.44 -17.84 -4.51
C PRO A 148 -3.29 -18.97 -3.47
N GLU A 149 -3.37 -18.61 -2.19
CA GLU A 149 -3.23 -19.48 -1.03
C GLU A 149 -4.37 -19.21 -0.04
N ASP A 150 -5.00 -20.26 0.50
CA ASP A 150 -6.10 -20.12 1.47
C ASP A 150 -5.76 -19.20 2.64
N SER A 151 -4.54 -19.32 3.18
CA SER A 151 -4.08 -18.49 4.29
C SER A 151 -3.98 -17.00 3.95
N SER A 152 -3.66 -16.68 2.68
CA SER A 152 -3.60 -15.30 2.19
C SER A 152 -5.01 -14.72 2.06
N ILE A 153 -5.95 -15.48 1.51
CA ILE A 153 -7.34 -15.05 1.38
C ILE A 153 -8.03 -14.91 2.74
N ASP A 154 -7.79 -15.84 3.67
CA ASP A 154 -8.31 -15.73 5.05
C ASP A 154 -7.80 -14.49 5.78
N GLU A 155 -6.58 -14.05 5.51
CA GLU A 155 -6.01 -12.82 6.09
C GLU A 155 -6.60 -11.58 5.45
N ILE A 156 -6.74 -11.56 4.12
CA ILE A 156 -7.40 -10.49 3.38
C ILE A 156 -8.83 -10.29 3.89
N ASN A 157 -9.62 -11.36 3.98
CA ASN A 157 -11.00 -11.29 4.45
C ASN A 157 -11.11 -10.73 5.89
N ARG A 158 -10.17 -11.09 6.78
CA ARG A 158 -10.11 -10.51 8.13
C ARG A 158 -9.80 -9.02 8.07
N SER A 159 -8.76 -8.64 7.34
CA SER A 159 -8.34 -7.24 7.25
C SER A 159 -9.39 -6.35 6.57
N ALA A 160 -10.08 -6.87 5.56
CA ALA A 160 -11.20 -6.17 4.92
C ALA A 160 -12.37 -5.97 5.90
N SER A 161 -12.65 -6.99 6.74
CA SER A 161 -13.66 -6.87 7.81
C SER A 161 -13.27 -5.82 8.86
N ASP A 162 -12.02 -5.81 9.29
CA ASP A 162 -11.50 -4.85 10.28
C ASP A 162 -11.56 -3.42 9.73
N LEU A 163 -11.19 -3.19 8.45
CA LEU A 163 -11.36 -1.90 7.78
C LEU A 163 -12.83 -1.50 7.66
N GLY A 164 -13.70 -2.46 7.34
CA GLY A 164 -15.14 -2.24 7.27
C GLY A 164 -15.76 -1.79 8.61
N GLU A 165 -15.24 -2.28 9.76
CA GLU A 165 -15.63 -1.79 11.09
C GLU A 165 -15.27 -0.32 11.33
N LEU A 166 -14.23 0.17 10.64
CA LEU A 166 -13.83 1.58 10.64
C LEU A 166 -14.58 2.42 9.58
N GLY A 167 -15.49 1.83 8.82
CA GLY A 167 -16.22 2.51 7.76
C GLY A 167 -15.42 2.68 6.47
N ILE A 168 -14.35 1.93 6.30
CA ILE A 168 -13.48 1.97 5.12
C ILE A 168 -13.82 0.77 4.24
N GLU A 169 -14.16 1.03 2.99
CA GLU A 169 -14.50 -0.02 2.02
C GLU A 169 -13.27 -0.46 1.22
N SER A 170 -13.04 -1.77 1.14
CA SER A 170 -12.03 -2.34 0.25
C SER A 170 -12.62 -2.47 -1.16
N GLN A 171 -11.93 -1.88 -2.15
CA GLN A 171 -12.48 -1.77 -3.49
C GLN A 171 -11.80 -2.67 -4.52
N MET A 172 -10.57 -3.12 -4.24
CA MET A 172 -9.78 -3.91 -5.19
C MET A 172 -9.14 -5.13 -4.52
N LEU A 173 -9.04 -6.23 -5.29
CA LEU A 173 -8.33 -7.44 -4.93
C LEU A 173 -7.38 -7.83 -6.06
N ILE A 174 -6.09 -7.94 -5.76
CA ILE A 174 -5.06 -8.36 -6.71
C ILE A 174 -4.45 -9.67 -6.24
N ILE A 175 -4.64 -10.74 -7.01
CA ILE A 175 -4.02 -12.03 -6.75
C ILE A 175 -2.77 -12.18 -7.59
N ASN A 176 -1.62 -12.15 -6.91
CA ASN A 176 -0.32 -12.18 -7.53
C ASN A 176 0.35 -13.56 -7.42
N GLY A 177 0.93 -14.03 -8.51
CA GLY A 177 1.83 -15.17 -8.53
C GLY A 177 1.14 -16.52 -8.67
N TYR A 178 0.04 -16.62 -9.43
CA TYR A 178 -0.53 -17.92 -9.81
C TYR A 178 0.32 -18.64 -10.86
N LEU A 179 0.28 -19.97 -10.87
CA LEU A 179 1.02 -20.78 -11.85
C LEU A 179 0.41 -20.66 -13.26
N PRO A 180 1.20 -20.15 -14.24
CA PRO A 180 0.72 -20.06 -15.62
C PRO A 180 0.64 -21.42 -16.31
N ASP A 181 -0.21 -21.53 -17.33
CA ASP A 181 -0.40 -22.75 -18.12
C ASP A 181 0.89 -23.31 -18.73
N SER A 182 1.78 -22.40 -19.15
CA SER A 182 3.04 -22.72 -19.82
C SER A 182 4.01 -23.58 -18.99
N VAL A 183 3.82 -23.68 -17.66
CA VAL A 183 4.70 -24.48 -16.77
C VAL A 183 4.03 -25.75 -16.25
N CYS A 184 2.80 -26.06 -16.65
CA CYS A 184 1.98 -27.12 -16.07
C CYS A 184 2.03 -28.44 -16.83
N GLU A 185 3.19 -28.86 -17.39
CA GLU A 185 3.35 -30.15 -18.02
C GLU A 185 3.43 -31.35 -17.03
N ASP A 186 3.87 -31.06 -15.78
CA ASP A 186 4.03 -32.08 -14.75
C ASP A 186 2.75 -32.22 -13.91
N PRO A 187 2.29 -33.44 -13.59
CA PRO A 187 1.07 -33.67 -12.80
C PRO A 187 1.08 -32.97 -11.43
N PHE A 188 2.24 -32.73 -10.85
CA PHE A 188 2.37 -32.01 -9.60
C PHE A 188 1.99 -30.52 -9.77
N PHE A 189 2.52 -29.87 -10.81
CA PHE A 189 2.21 -28.47 -11.09
C PHE A 189 0.76 -28.29 -11.57
N ASN A 190 0.23 -29.25 -12.34
CA ASN A 190 -1.19 -29.26 -12.70
C ASN A 190 -2.09 -29.31 -11.46
N GLY A 191 -1.80 -30.23 -10.51
CA GLY A 191 -2.57 -30.30 -9.28
C GLY A 191 -2.49 -29.04 -8.45
N LYS A 192 -1.29 -28.43 -8.35
CA LYS A 192 -1.14 -27.14 -7.65
C LYS A 192 -1.93 -26.02 -8.31
N ARG A 193 -1.94 -25.96 -9.64
CA ARG A 193 -2.70 -24.96 -10.39
C ARG A 193 -4.21 -25.12 -10.21
N GLU A 194 -4.72 -26.36 -10.20
CA GLU A 194 -6.12 -26.64 -9.88
C GLU A 194 -6.49 -26.15 -8.46
N ASP A 195 -5.59 -26.35 -7.49
CA ASP A 195 -5.76 -25.83 -6.12
C ASP A 195 -5.76 -24.29 -6.10
N GLU A 196 -4.83 -23.65 -6.80
CA GLU A 196 -4.73 -22.18 -6.90
C GLU A 196 -5.98 -21.58 -7.55
N GLN A 197 -6.50 -22.23 -8.60
CA GLN A 197 -7.73 -21.81 -9.24
C GLN A 197 -8.91 -21.83 -8.27
N ALA A 198 -9.07 -22.93 -7.52
CA ALA A 198 -10.14 -23.03 -6.54
C ALA A 198 -10.06 -21.93 -5.47
N VAL A 199 -8.82 -21.53 -5.09
CA VAL A 199 -8.60 -20.42 -4.17
C VAL A 199 -8.98 -19.08 -4.81
N ILE A 200 -8.64 -18.84 -6.08
CA ILE A 200 -8.99 -17.60 -6.79
C ILE A 200 -10.51 -17.49 -6.97
N GLU A 201 -11.19 -18.60 -7.36
CA GLU A 201 -12.65 -18.63 -7.44
C GLU A 201 -13.32 -18.37 -6.09
N ARG A 202 -12.75 -18.93 -5.00
CA ARG A 202 -13.18 -18.66 -3.64
C ARG A 202 -13.01 -17.18 -3.29
N ALA A 203 -11.83 -16.61 -3.56
CA ALA A 203 -11.55 -15.20 -3.32
C ALA A 203 -12.53 -14.27 -4.04
N ASN A 204 -12.78 -14.54 -5.32
CA ASN A 204 -13.76 -13.78 -6.12
C ASN A 204 -15.20 -13.90 -5.58
N SER A 205 -15.54 -15.00 -4.91
CA SER A 205 -16.88 -15.21 -4.35
C SER A 205 -17.07 -14.68 -2.94
N GLU A 206 -15.99 -14.60 -2.14
CA GLU A 206 -16.02 -14.22 -0.72
C GLU A 206 -15.65 -12.77 -0.49
N PHE A 207 -14.74 -12.23 -1.32
CA PHE A 207 -14.28 -10.86 -1.18
C PHE A 207 -15.25 -9.91 -1.90
N ASP A 208 -15.86 -9.01 -1.14
CA ASP A 208 -16.80 -8.02 -1.67
C ASP A 208 -16.04 -6.81 -2.25
N ALA A 209 -15.34 -7.05 -3.36
CA ALA A 209 -14.61 -6.00 -4.09
C ALA A 209 -15.33 -5.63 -5.37
N ASP A 210 -15.26 -4.36 -5.72
CA ASP A 210 -15.78 -3.84 -7.00
C ASP A 210 -14.91 -4.31 -8.19
N ALA A 211 -13.62 -4.58 -7.94
CA ALA A 211 -12.65 -4.93 -8.96
C ALA A 211 -11.66 -6.00 -8.49
N MET A 212 -11.35 -6.95 -9.37
CA MET A 212 -10.35 -7.99 -9.13
C MET A 212 -9.42 -8.12 -10.34
N ALA A 213 -8.11 -8.25 -10.07
CA ALA A 213 -7.12 -8.58 -11.09
C ALA A 213 -6.24 -9.74 -10.63
N THR A 214 -5.65 -10.45 -11.60
CA THR A 214 -4.72 -11.55 -11.36
C THR A 214 -3.43 -11.33 -12.14
N TYR A 215 -2.30 -11.74 -11.57
CA TYR A 215 -1.00 -11.67 -12.23
C TYR A 215 -0.25 -13.00 -12.10
N PRO A 216 0.28 -13.59 -13.18
CA PRO A 216 0.95 -14.88 -13.13
C PRO A 216 2.33 -14.80 -12.49
N LEU A 217 2.78 -15.94 -11.93
CA LEU A 217 4.13 -16.09 -11.40
C LEU A 217 5.15 -15.91 -12.52
N GLN A 218 6.08 -14.98 -12.30
CA GLN A 218 7.20 -14.77 -13.21
C GLN A 218 8.41 -15.61 -12.82
N PRO A 219 9.25 -16.05 -13.80
CA PRO A 219 10.45 -16.84 -13.53
C PRO A 219 11.55 -16.06 -12.79
N GLY A 220 11.54 -14.74 -12.89
CA GLY A 220 12.51 -13.83 -12.29
C GLY A 220 11.87 -12.80 -11.38
N GLU A 221 12.67 -11.95 -10.82
CA GLU A 221 12.23 -10.79 -10.06
C GLU A 221 11.68 -9.72 -11.00
N ILE A 222 10.59 -9.08 -10.62
CA ILE A 222 10.02 -7.96 -11.37
C ILE A 222 10.76 -6.70 -10.89
N ALA A 223 11.73 -6.26 -11.67
CA ALA A 223 12.53 -5.08 -11.41
C ALA A 223 12.74 -4.28 -12.71
N GLY A 224 12.79 -2.96 -12.59
CA GLY A 224 12.96 -2.04 -13.71
C GLY A 224 11.64 -1.60 -14.35
N LEU A 225 11.69 -0.42 -14.95
CA LEU A 225 10.52 0.29 -15.46
C LEU A 225 9.78 -0.47 -16.58
N ASP A 226 10.55 -1.14 -17.48
CA ASP A 226 9.95 -1.90 -18.58
C ASP A 226 9.08 -3.05 -18.06
N LEU A 227 9.55 -3.80 -17.03
CA LEU A 227 8.78 -4.89 -16.43
C LEU A 227 7.60 -4.37 -15.61
N LEU A 228 7.74 -3.23 -14.93
CA LEU A 228 6.60 -2.60 -14.24
C LEU A 228 5.53 -2.13 -15.23
N ALA A 229 5.92 -1.61 -16.39
CA ALA A 229 4.98 -1.26 -17.45
C ALA A 229 4.23 -2.49 -18.00
N ASP A 230 4.93 -3.61 -18.19
CA ASP A 230 4.32 -4.88 -18.61
C ASP A 230 3.30 -5.39 -17.56
N VAL A 231 3.65 -5.34 -16.27
CA VAL A 231 2.71 -5.67 -15.17
C VAL A 231 1.49 -4.75 -15.22
N GLY A 232 1.71 -3.46 -15.43
CA GLY A 232 0.64 -2.46 -15.55
C GLY A 232 -0.30 -2.74 -16.73
N GLY A 233 0.24 -3.15 -17.88
CA GLY A 233 -0.54 -3.58 -19.04
C GLY A 233 -1.47 -4.74 -18.71
N VAL A 234 -0.99 -5.74 -17.98
CA VAL A 234 -1.81 -6.90 -17.57
C VAL A 234 -2.87 -6.50 -16.54
N LEU A 235 -2.48 -5.76 -15.51
CA LEU A 235 -3.40 -5.44 -14.40
C LEU A 235 -4.48 -4.42 -14.77
N TYR A 236 -4.18 -3.49 -15.69
CA TYR A 236 -5.01 -2.30 -15.92
C TYR A 236 -5.51 -2.12 -17.36
N ASP A 237 -4.84 -2.72 -18.35
CA ASP A 237 -5.20 -2.58 -19.77
C ASP A 237 -5.75 -3.89 -20.36
N GLY A 238 -5.73 -4.98 -19.59
CA GLY A 238 -6.18 -6.29 -20.02
C GLY A 238 -5.25 -6.95 -21.05
N ASP A 239 -3.95 -6.59 -21.02
CA ASP A 239 -2.95 -7.22 -21.86
C ASP A 239 -2.72 -8.68 -21.42
N GLU A 240 -2.40 -9.56 -22.36
CA GLU A 240 -2.03 -10.92 -22.04
C GLU A 240 -0.66 -10.95 -21.33
N ALA A 241 -0.60 -11.59 -20.15
CA ALA A 241 0.65 -11.74 -19.44
C ALA A 241 1.63 -12.62 -20.23
N THR A 242 2.81 -12.08 -20.52
CA THR A 242 3.87 -12.83 -21.17
C THR A 242 4.77 -13.49 -20.13
N VAL A 243 4.76 -14.82 -20.04
CA VAL A 243 5.67 -15.58 -19.18
C VAL A 243 6.73 -16.25 -20.06
N GLU A 244 7.93 -15.70 -20.10
CA GLU A 244 9.06 -16.30 -20.81
C GLU A 244 9.65 -17.47 -20.02
N VAL A 245 9.15 -18.66 -20.25
CA VAL A 245 9.77 -19.89 -19.75
C VAL A 245 10.83 -20.33 -20.73
N GLY A 246 12.10 -20.28 -20.33
CA GLY A 246 13.22 -20.65 -21.19
C GLY A 246 13.03 -22.01 -21.86
N SER A 247 12.88 -22.03 -23.18
CA SER A 247 12.86 -23.19 -24.08
C SER A 247 11.97 -24.38 -23.67
N ALA A 248 10.76 -24.17 -23.19
CA ALA A 248 9.76 -25.23 -23.12
C ALA A 248 8.97 -25.29 -24.43
N THR A 249 8.90 -26.48 -25.02
CA THR A 249 8.15 -26.76 -26.23
C THR A 249 6.66 -26.57 -25.97
N ASN A 250 5.97 -25.84 -26.86
CA ASN A 250 4.52 -25.69 -26.85
C ASN A 250 3.82 -27.05 -26.70
N VAL A 251 3.08 -27.23 -25.64
CA VAL A 251 2.13 -28.36 -25.48
C VAL A 251 0.74 -27.76 -25.63
N ASP A 252 0.01 -28.28 -26.64
CA ASP A 252 -1.43 -28.04 -26.77
C ASP A 252 -2.13 -28.70 -25.56
N THR A 253 -2.50 -27.95 -24.57
CA THR A 253 -3.38 -28.40 -23.47
C THR A 253 -4.83 -28.11 -23.85
N GLU A 254 -5.59 -29.16 -24.09
CA GLU A 254 -7.05 -29.12 -24.34
C GLU A 254 -7.81 -28.91 -23.01
N GLU A 255 -7.71 -27.85 -22.33
CA GLU A 255 -8.55 -27.29 -21.24
C GLU A 255 -7.67 -26.34 -20.43
N SER A 256 -7.40 -25.16 -20.98
CA SER A 256 -6.83 -24.08 -20.21
C SER A 256 -7.91 -23.48 -19.32
N VAL A 257 -7.60 -23.36 -18.06
CA VAL A 257 -8.42 -22.55 -17.16
C VAL A 257 -8.15 -21.11 -17.45
N ASP A 258 -9.18 -20.41 -17.82
CA ASP A 258 -9.13 -18.98 -18.15
C ASP A 258 -9.21 -18.15 -16.85
N PHE A 259 -8.04 -17.86 -16.25
CA PHE A 259 -7.95 -16.95 -15.11
C PHE A 259 -8.34 -15.53 -15.50
N ASP A 260 -8.18 -15.16 -16.77
CA ASP A 260 -8.53 -13.84 -17.28
C ASP A 260 -10.04 -13.62 -17.23
N SER A 261 -10.85 -14.69 -17.26
CA SER A 261 -12.31 -14.60 -17.09
C SER A 261 -12.77 -14.20 -15.69
N LEU A 262 -11.90 -14.28 -14.68
CA LEU A 262 -12.15 -13.88 -13.29
C LEU A 262 -11.65 -12.46 -12.97
N ALA A 263 -10.85 -11.88 -13.85
CA ALA A 263 -10.31 -10.54 -13.71
C ALA A 263 -11.17 -9.52 -14.48
N ASP A 264 -11.27 -8.31 -13.97
CA ASP A 264 -11.86 -7.16 -14.64
C ASP A 264 -10.88 -5.98 -14.63
N PRO A 265 -9.90 -5.96 -15.58
CA PRO A 265 -8.90 -4.89 -15.66
C PRO A 265 -9.52 -3.51 -15.83
N ASP A 266 -10.61 -3.38 -16.57
CA ASP A 266 -11.30 -2.10 -16.77
C ASP A 266 -11.86 -1.57 -15.43
N ALA A 267 -12.47 -2.45 -14.62
CA ALA A 267 -12.96 -2.09 -13.30
C ALA A 267 -11.82 -1.71 -12.34
N VAL A 268 -10.66 -2.38 -12.43
CA VAL A 268 -9.46 -2.03 -11.65
C VAL A 268 -8.92 -0.68 -12.10
N ALA A 269 -8.79 -0.44 -13.40
CA ALA A 269 -8.32 0.83 -13.95
C ALA A 269 -9.23 2.01 -13.55
N ASP A 270 -10.54 1.82 -13.53
CA ASP A 270 -11.50 2.84 -13.09
C ASP A 270 -11.29 3.25 -11.62
N LYS A 271 -10.86 2.30 -10.76
CA LYS A 271 -10.58 2.59 -9.35
C LYS A 271 -9.28 3.35 -9.13
N LEU A 272 -8.39 3.40 -10.12
CA LEU A 272 -7.13 4.11 -10.02
C LEU A 272 -7.22 5.59 -10.42
N GLN A 273 -8.20 5.97 -11.21
CA GLN A 273 -8.28 7.33 -11.76
C GLN A 273 -8.71 8.36 -10.72
N PRO A 274 -8.13 9.58 -10.71
CA PRO A 274 -8.57 10.66 -9.84
C PRO A 274 -9.97 11.13 -10.25
N VAL A 275 -10.72 11.65 -9.28
CA VAL A 275 -12.07 12.18 -9.48
C VAL A 275 -12.00 13.70 -9.58
N ASP A 276 -12.33 14.25 -10.77
CA ASP A 276 -12.56 15.68 -11.06
C ASP A 276 -11.67 16.71 -10.32
N GLY A 277 -10.33 16.53 -10.34
CA GLY A 277 -9.38 17.55 -9.86
C GLY A 277 -9.18 17.59 -8.34
N GLU A 278 -9.53 16.51 -7.67
CA GLU A 278 -9.15 16.24 -6.27
C GLU A 278 -8.06 15.15 -6.23
N THR A 279 -7.21 15.19 -5.22
CA THR A 279 -6.21 14.15 -4.99
C THR A 279 -6.89 12.83 -4.64
N ARG A 280 -6.46 11.73 -5.26
CA ARG A 280 -6.90 10.38 -4.92
C ARG A 280 -5.80 9.61 -4.22
N TYR A 281 -6.17 8.83 -3.23
CA TYR A 281 -5.28 8.04 -2.38
C TYR A 281 -5.49 6.56 -2.65
N LEU A 282 -4.39 5.84 -2.94
CA LEU A 282 -4.41 4.41 -3.22
C LEU A 282 -3.58 3.69 -2.15
N PHE A 283 -4.18 2.74 -1.47
CA PHE A 283 -3.54 1.94 -0.45
C PHE A 283 -3.35 0.51 -0.93
N PHE A 284 -2.12 0.05 -1.01
CA PHE A 284 -1.80 -1.34 -1.28
C PHE A 284 -1.43 -2.05 0.01
N THR A 285 -2.21 -3.05 0.39
CA THR A 285 -2.06 -3.78 1.64
C THR A 285 -2.11 -5.29 1.40
N GLY A 286 -1.58 -6.07 2.31
CA GLY A 286 -1.50 -7.53 2.21
C GLY A 286 -0.35 -8.09 3.04
N LYS A 287 -0.26 -9.41 3.11
CA LYS A 287 0.78 -10.13 3.82
C LYS A 287 2.18 -9.82 3.27
N GLY A 288 3.23 -9.91 4.11
CA GLY A 288 4.61 -9.75 3.66
C GLY A 288 4.98 -10.74 2.53
N GLY A 289 5.67 -10.25 1.50
CA GLY A 289 6.16 -11.06 0.37
C GLY A 289 5.09 -11.47 -0.66
N VAL A 290 3.93 -10.81 -0.69
CA VAL A 290 2.90 -11.04 -1.73
C VAL A 290 3.09 -10.19 -2.99
N GLY A 291 4.02 -9.22 -2.97
CA GLY A 291 4.30 -8.30 -4.08
C GLY A 291 3.57 -6.95 -3.99
N LYS A 292 3.21 -6.49 -2.79
CA LYS A 292 2.57 -5.17 -2.59
C LYS A 292 3.36 -4.04 -3.24
N SER A 293 4.64 -3.93 -2.88
CA SER A 293 5.52 -2.86 -3.37
C SER A 293 5.66 -2.87 -4.89
N THR A 294 5.73 -4.07 -5.49
CA THR A 294 5.73 -4.21 -6.95
C THR A 294 4.45 -3.68 -7.57
N VAL A 295 3.28 -4.04 -7.02
CA VAL A 295 1.99 -3.58 -7.52
C VAL A 295 1.80 -2.08 -7.28
N ALA A 296 2.22 -1.56 -6.13
CA ALA A 296 2.18 -0.12 -5.83
C ALA A 296 3.06 0.68 -6.80
N ALA A 297 4.31 0.26 -7.01
CA ALA A 297 5.23 0.88 -7.97
C ALA A 297 4.69 0.82 -9.41
N THR A 298 4.14 -0.33 -9.82
CA THR A 298 3.48 -0.50 -11.12
C THR A 298 2.33 0.49 -11.30
N SER A 299 1.45 0.60 -10.29
CA SER A 299 0.30 1.50 -10.35
C SER A 299 0.73 2.95 -10.47
N ALA A 300 1.73 3.35 -9.68
CA ALA A 300 2.25 4.71 -9.70
C ALA A 300 2.93 5.06 -11.03
N THR A 301 3.74 4.15 -11.59
CA THR A 301 4.35 4.31 -12.91
C THR A 301 3.28 4.51 -13.98
N LYS A 302 2.24 3.66 -13.98
CA LYS A 302 1.12 3.74 -14.92
C LYS A 302 0.37 5.07 -14.84
N LEU A 303 0.12 5.56 -13.64
CA LEU A 303 -0.58 6.82 -13.40
C LEU A 303 0.27 8.02 -13.86
N ALA A 304 1.56 8.02 -13.56
CA ALA A 304 2.48 9.06 -14.00
C ALA A 304 2.61 9.10 -15.54
N GLU A 305 2.71 7.95 -16.21
CA GLU A 305 2.69 7.85 -17.67
C GLU A 305 1.38 8.35 -18.29
N ALA A 306 0.26 8.18 -17.59
CA ALA A 306 -1.04 8.75 -17.99
C ALA A 306 -1.11 10.28 -17.81
N GLY A 307 -0.09 10.89 -17.19
CA GLY A 307 0.07 12.34 -17.02
C GLY A 307 -0.42 12.89 -15.70
N TYR A 308 -0.67 12.04 -14.70
CA TYR A 308 -1.02 12.46 -13.34
C TYR A 308 0.22 12.70 -12.49
N GLU A 309 0.26 13.83 -11.78
CA GLU A 309 1.30 14.08 -10.77
C GLU A 309 1.13 13.06 -9.62
N THR A 310 2.05 12.12 -9.54
CA THR A 310 1.93 10.93 -8.68
C THR A 310 3.05 10.88 -7.64
N LEU A 311 2.70 10.61 -6.39
CA LEU A 311 3.63 10.38 -5.29
C LEU A 311 3.50 8.93 -4.80
N VAL A 312 4.61 8.21 -4.70
CA VAL A 312 4.70 6.91 -4.02
C VAL A 312 5.26 7.12 -2.62
N VAL A 313 4.54 6.64 -1.64
CA VAL A 313 4.95 6.66 -0.22
C VAL A 313 5.07 5.22 0.26
N THR A 314 6.27 4.76 0.61
CA THR A 314 6.44 3.47 1.27
C THR A 314 6.68 3.63 2.77
N THR A 315 6.00 2.79 3.55
CA THR A 315 6.18 2.65 5.00
C THR A 315 6.66 1.25 5.37
N ASP A 316 6.91 0.39 4.38
CA ASP A 316 7.43 -0.96 4.60
C ASP A 316 8.97 -0.91 4.66
N PRO A 317 9.59 -1.09 5.83
CA PRO A 317 11.06 -1.03 5.95
C PRO A 317 11.77 -2.15 5.17
N ALA A 318 11.03 -3.12 4.65
CA ALA A 318 11.54 -4.17 3.76
C ALA A 318 11.30 -3.87 2.28
N ALA A 319 10.59 -2.80 1.96
CA ALA A 319 10.32 -2.38 0.60
C ALA A 319 11.44 -1.45 0.13
N HIS A 320 12.50 -2.02 -0.41
CA HIS A 320 13.51 -1.25 -1.11
C HIS A 320 12.97 -0.89 -2.50
N LEU A 321 12.30 0.25 -2.64
CA LEU A 321 11.81 0.76 -3.93
C LEU A 321 12.95 0.89 -4.95
N GLU A 322 14.15 1.13 -4.49
CA GLU A 322 15.37 1.12 -5.30
C GLU A 322 15.58 -0.23 -6.02
N ASP A 323 15.42 -1.34 -5.28
CA ASP A 323 15.65 -2.69 -5.79
C ASP A 323 14.55 -3.13 -6.76
N ILE A 324 13.29 -2.69 -6.53
CA ILE A 324 12.14 -3.07 -7.35
C ILE A 324 12.21 -2.41 -8.73
N CYS A 325 12.72 -1.19 -8.81
CA CYS A 325 12.74 -0.38 -10.03
C CYS A 325 14.14 -0.28 -10.66
N GLY A 326 15.16 -0.90 -10.05
CA GLY A 326 16.52 -0.96 -10.59
C GLY A 326 16.66 -1.89 -11.79
N GLU A 327 17.74 -1.73 -12.58
CA GLU A 327 18.10 -2.69 -13.65
C GLU A 327 18.45 -4.05 -13.01
N PRO A 328 17.90 -5.17 -13.52
CA PRO A 328 18.32 -6.49 -13.06
C PRO A 328 19.80 -6.71 -13.39
N ASP A 329 20.60 -7.18 -12.42
CA ASP A 329 22.01 -7.54 -12.56
C ASP A 329 22.26 -8.65 -13.62
#